data_5f9f4475904cea5e338720d1c430a8b0
#
_entry.id   5f9f4475904cea5e338720d1c430a8b0
#
_cell.length_a   1.000
_cell.length_b   1.000
_cell.length_c   1.000
_cell.angle_alpha   90.00
_cell.angle_beta   90.00
_cell.angle_gamma   90.00
#
_symmetry.space_group_name_H-M   'P 1'
#
loop_
_entity.id
_entity.type
_entity.pdbx_description
1 polymer ?
#
loop_
_entity_poly.entity_id
_entity_poly.type
_entity_poly.pdbx_seq_one_letter_code
_entity_poly.pdbx_strand_id
1 'polypeptide(L)'
;MSTNQVNQLPSETESASVFRISPLIRITLLCLYVTLTLPLPFLAQVTAAPIPSGILWLGMVIGLVALYAALCERVILDEQQIQVTYPRWVPRFFRKGWSLPWTDVKDLKMRTTGQGGLVYYFLSKSGQAYLLPMRVVGFAQMVRQVQAKTGIDTTDIRPLSQPWMYLILLGFTLLLFLVDAWTILTAMSLGKLT
;
A
#
# COMPACT_ATOMS: atom_id res chain seq x y z
N MET A 1 -2.84 -13.21 61.86
CA MET A 1 -2.80 -12.05 60.97
C MET A 1 -2.09 -12.46 59.70
N SER A 2 -2.84 -12.98 58.73
CA SER A 2 -2.30 -13.40 57.44
C SER A 2 -2.69 -12.40 56.40
N THR A 3 -1.71 -11.69 55.90
CA THR A 3 -1.83 -10.68 54.86
C THR A 3 -1.92 -11.39 53.49
N ASN A 4 -3.09 -11.45 52.91
CA ASN A 4 -3.30 -11.87 51.53
C ASN A 4 -2.62 -10.87 50.59
N GLN A 5 -1.49 -11.22 50.10
CA GLN A 5 -0.92 -10.60 48.87
C GLN A 5 -1.76 -11.08 47.69
N VAL A 6 -2.67 -10.24 47.26
CA VAL A 6 -3.31 -10.38 45.93
C VAL A 6 -2.22 -10.17 44.91
N ASN A 7 -1.79 -11.30 44.32
CA ASN A 7 -0.89 -11.35 43.20
C ASN A 7 -1.58 -10.65 42.02
N GLN A 8 -1.31 -9.37 41.80
CA GLN A 8 -1.70 -8.66 40.60
C GLN A 8 -0.84 -9.23 39.45
N LEU A 9 -1.46 -10.12 38.69
CA LEU A 9 -0.97 -10.52 37.37
C LEU A 9 -0.69 -9.22 36.58
N PRO A 10 0.44 -9.13 35.87
CA PRO A 10 0.70 -8.00 35.01
C PRO A 10 -0.44 -7.94 33.99
N SER A 11 -1.10 -6.79 33.88
CA SER A 11 -2.08 -6.49 32.84
C SER A 11 -1.51 -6.93 31.50
N GLU A 12 -2.18 -7.88 30.83
CA GLU A 12 -1.88 -8.28 29.46
C GLU A 12 -1.71 -7.01 28.66
N THR A 13 -0.51 -6.82 28.14
CA THR A 13 -0.19 -5.73 27.24
C THR A 13 -1.08 -5.92 26.03
N GLU A 14 -2.15 -5.14 25.95
CA GLU A 14 -3.14 -5.17 24.88
C GLU A 14 -2.42 -5.10 23.55
N SER A 15 -2.36 -6.24 22.85
CA SER A 15 -1.59 -6.42 21.63
C SER A 15 -2.28 -5.74 20.46
N ALA A 16 -1.83 -4.53 20.11
CA ALA A 16 -2.28 -3.83 18.91
C ALA A 16 -2.04 -4.71 17.68
N SER A 17 -3.09 -4.94 16.89
CA SER A 17 -3.00 -5.68 15.63
C SER A 17 -2.44 -4.79 14.53
N VAL A 18 -1.34 -5.20 13.90
CA VAL A 18 -0.67 -4.44 12.84
C VAL A 18 -0.85 -5.13 11.49
N PHE A 19 -1.54 -4.48 10.58
CA PHE A 19 -1.75 -4.94 9.20
C PHE A 19 -0.88 -4.13 8.22
N ARG A 20 -0.25 -4.81 7.28
CA ARG A 20 0.64 -4.20 6.28
C ARG A 20 0.15 -4.52 4.89
N ILE A 21 0.53 -3.70 3.91
CA ILE A 21 0.27 -3.99 2.49
C ILE A 21 0.90 -5.34 2.12
N SER A 22 0.17 -6.13 1.34
CA SER A 22 0.64 -7.44 0.87
C SER A 22 2.00 -7.34 0.19
N PRO A 23 2.98 -8.19 0.55
CA PRO A 23 4.27 -8.27 -0.14
C PRO A 23 4.12 -8.50 -1.64
N LEU A 24 3.17 -9.34 -2.05
CA LEU A 24 2.87 -9.59 -3.46
C LEU A 24 2.50 -8.30 -4.18
N ILE A 25 1.57 -7.50 -3.63
CA ILE A 25 1.17 -6.21 -4.21
C ILE A 25 2.37 -5.27 -4.31
N ARG A 26 3.17 -5.19 -3.26
CA ARG A 26 4.35 -4.34 -3.21
C ARG A 26 5.37 -4.72 -4.28
N ILE A 27 5.74 -5.99 -4.36
CA ILE A 27 6.70 -6.50 -5.34
C ILE A 27 6.18 -6.26 -6.76
N THR A 28 4.93 -6.64 -7.04
CA THR A 28 4.33 -6.47 -8.38
C THR A 28 4.36 -5.02 -8.84
N LEU A 29 3.95 -4.08 -7.98
CA LEU A 29 3.91 -2.67 -8.36
C LEU A 29 5.30 -2.04 -8.51
N LEU A 30 6.28 -2.46 -7.70
CA LEU A 30 7.66 -2.01 -7.84
C LEU A 30 8.30 -2.57 -9.12
N CYS A 31 8.11 -3.87 -9.40
CA CYS A 31 8.57 -4.48 -10.65
C CYS A 31 7.93 -3.80 -11.86
N LEU A 32 6.62 -3.57 -11.83
CA LEU A 32 5.90 -2.90 -12.92
C LEU A 32 6.45 -1.48 -13.16
N TYR A 33 6.70 -0.73 -12.07
CA TYR A 33 7.29 0.60 -12.18
C TYR A 33 8.67 0.54 -12.85
N VAL A 34 9.56 -0.35 -12.40
CA VAL A 34 10.90 -0.51 -12.98
C VAL A 34 10.80 -0.88 -14.46
N THR A 35 9.99 -1.87 -14.81
CA THR A 35 9.81 -2.34 -16.17
C THR A 35 9.32 -1.22 -17.09
N LEU A 36 8.31 -0.45 -16.68
CA LEU A 36 7.76 0.64 -17.50
C LEU A 36 8.72 1.83 -17.64
N THR A 37 9.62 2.05 -16.69
CA THR A 37 10.49 3.23 -16.70
C THR A 37 11.90 2.93 -17.19
N LEU A 38 12.38 1.68 -17.05
CA LEU A 38 13.73 1.28 -17.44
C LEU A 38 14.09 1.60 -18.90
N PRO A 39 13.21 1.41 -19.90
CA PRO A 39 13.53 1.73 -21.28
C PRO A 39 13.70 3.23 -21.57
N LEU A 40 13.16 4.13 -20.73
CA LEU A 40 13.11 5.57 -21.02
C LEU A 40 14.49 6.21 -21.25
N PRO A 41 15.52 5.98 -20.39
CA PRO A 41 16.84 6.56 -20.63
C PRO A 41 17.49 6.06 -21.94
N PHE A 42 17.28 4.79 -22.27
CA PHE A 42 17.82 4.19 -23.51
C PHE A 42 17.08 4.73 -24.75
N LEU A 43 15.76 4.84 -24.66
CA LEU A 43 14.95 5.40 -25.74
C LEU A 43 15.33 6.87 -26.00
N ALA A 44 15.56 7.65 -24.95
CA ALA A 44 16.00 9.05 -25.07
C ALA A 44 17.36 9.16 -25.81
N GLN A 45 18.29 8.23 -25.59
CA GLN A 45 19.56 8.19 -26.31
C GLN A 45 19.36 7.86 -27.80
N VAL A 46 18.58 6.82 -28.11
CA VAL A 46 18.32 6.39 -29.50
C VAL A 46 17.60 7.47 -30.31
N THR A 47 16.68 8.20 -29.68
CA THR A 47 15.89 9.27 -30.34
C THR A 47 16.58 10.63 -30.31
N ALA A 48 17.82 10.72 -29.78
CA ALA A 48 18.54 11.98 -29.57
C ALA A 48 17.67 13.05 -28.87
N ALA A 49 16.87 12.62 -27.88
CA ALA A 49 15.99 13.52 -27.14
C ALA A 49 16.80 14.61 -26.41
N PRO A 50 16.33 15.86 -26.35
CA PRO A 50 17.06 16.97 -25.71
C PRO A 50 17.06 16.91 -24.16
N ILE A 51 16.89 15.72 -23.59
CA ILE A 51 16.82 15.48 -22.13
C ILE A 51 18.09 14.69 -21.74
N PRO A 52 18.91 15.23 -20.81
CA PRO A 52 20.05 14.49 -20.29
C PRO A 52 19.61 13.17 -19.64
N SER A 53 20.24 12.07 -20.00
CA SER A 53 19.93 10.73 -19.45
C SER A 53 20.05 10.69 -17.91
N GLY A 54 20.94 11.47 -17.34
CA GLY A 54 21.10 11.61 -15.88
C GLY A 54 19.84 12.11 -15.18
N ILE A 55 19.08 13.03 -15.79
CA ILE A 55 17.81 13.53 -15.25
C ILE A 55 16.76 12.43 -15.24
N LEU A 56 16.70 11.60 -16.29
CA LEU A 56 15.77 10.48 -16.37
C LEU A 56 16.09 9.41 -15.31
N TRP A 57 17.36 9.06 -15.12
CA TRP A 57 17.78 8.15 -14.06
C TRP A 57 17.45 8.69 -12.67
N LEU A 58 17.73 9.97 -12.42
CA LEU A 58 17.39 10.62 -11.15
C LEU A 58 15.87 10.59 -10.89
N GLY A 59 15.07 10.93 -11.92
CA GLY A 59 13.61 10.89 -11.85
C GLY A 59 13.09 9.48 -11.55
N MET A 60 13.65 8.45 -12.19
CA MET A 60 13.33 7.05 -11.91
C MET A 60 13.60 6.66 -10.45
N VAL A 61 14.77 7.02 -9.92
CA VAL A 61 15.11 6.71 -8.51
C VAL A 61 14.18 7.42 -7.55
N ILE A 62 13.92 8.70 -7.76
CA ILE A 62 12.99 9.49 -6.94
C ILE A 62 11.58 8.88 -6.98
N GLY A 63 11.08 8.54 -8.18
CA GLY A 63 9.77 7.92 -8.35
C GLY A 63 9.68 6.53 -7.70
N LEU A 64 10.75 5.72 -7.78
CA LEU A 64 10.81 4.41 -7.12
C LEU A 64 10.74 4.55 -5.59
N VAL A 65 11.51 5.49 -5.03
CA VAL A 65 11.49 5.79 -3.59
C VAL A 65 10.12 6.29 -3.17
N ALA A 66 9.50 7.19 -3.95
CA ALA A 66 8.17 7.71 -3.68
C ALA A 66 7.09 6.59 -3.73
N LEU A 67 7.15 5.72 -4.73
CA LEU A 67 6.25 4.57 -4.83
C LEU A 67 6.45 3.61 -3.65
N TYR A 68 7.71 3.29 -3.30
CA TYR A 68 8.00 2.45 -2.15
C TYR A 68 7.47 3.07 -0.85
N ALA A 69 7.65 4.38 -0.65
CA ALA A 69 7.12 5.11 0.49
C ALA A 69 5.58 5.00 0.58
N ALA A 70 4.89 5.14 -0.57
CA ALA A 70 3.43 4.99 -0.64
C ALA A 70 2.97 3.56 -0.28
N LEU A 71 3.78 2.55 -0.61
CA LEU A 71 3.49 1.15 -0.33
C LEU A 71 3.91 0.69 1.10
N CYS A 72 4.47 1.60 1.91
CA CYS A 72 4.85 1.32 3.30
C CYS A 72 3.72 1.62 4.32
N GLU A 73 2.49 1.81 3.85
CA GLU A 73 1.32 2.00 4.70
C GLU A 73 1.14 0.86 5.70
N ARG A 74 0.78 1.21 6.94
CA ARG A 74 0.48 0.28 8.03
C ARG A 74 -0.84 0.69 8.68
N VAL A 75 -1.66 -0.30 8.98
CA VAL A 75 -2.89 -0.14 9.74
C VAL A 75 -2.68 -0.75 11.10
N ILE A 76 -2.91 0.02 12.13
CA ILE A 76 -2.81 -0.40 13.53
C ILE A 76 -4.21 -0.33 14.12
N LEU A 77 -4.69 -1.45 14.63
CA LEU A 77 -5.93 -1.53 15.40
C LEU A 77 -5.56 -1.80 16.86
N ASP A 78 -5.94 -0.89 17.71
CA ASP A 78 -5.85 -1.05 19.17
C ASP A 78 -7.25 -1.04 19.81
N GLU A 79 -7.31 -1.07 21.14
CA GLU A 79 -8.58 -1.09 21.88
C GLU A 79 -9.37 0.21 21.73
N GLN A 80 -8.72 1.32 21.42
CA GLN A 80 -9.32 2.65 21.43
C GLN A 80 -9.60 3.21 20.03
N GLN A 81 -8.79 2.83 19.03
CA GLN A 81 -8.82 3.46 17.70
C GLN A 81 -8.30 2.57 16.59
N ILE A 82 -8.65 2.95 15.36
CA ILE A 82 -7.96 2.53 14.15
C ILE A 82 -7.02 3.65 13.69
N GLN A 83 -5.80 3.28 13.35
CA GLN A 83 -4.79 4.23 12.90
C GLN A 83 -4.12 3.76 11.61
N VAL A 84 -4.00 4.65 10.62
CA VAL A 84 -3.19 4.46 9.42
C VAL A 84 -1.92 5.28 9.55
N THR A 85 -0.77 4.61 9.49
CA THR A 85 0.54 5.24 9.70
C THR A 85 1.53 4.87 8.60
N TYR A 86 2.58 5.69 8.48
CA TYR A 86 3.73 5.46 7.60
C TYR A 86 5.00 5.43 8.44
N PRO A 87 6.08 4.75 7.98
CA PRO A 87 7.37 4.78 8.64
C PRO A 87 7.90 6.21 8.80
N ARG A 88 8.72 6.44 9.83
CA ARG A 88 9.27 7.78 10.15
C ARG A 88 10.08 8.43 9.03
N TRP A 89 10.68 7.64 8.14
CA TRP A 89 11.44 8.15 7.00
C TRP A 89 10.57 8.69 5.86
N VAL A 90 9.24 8.37 5.85
CA VAL A 90 8.30 8.94 4.89
C VAL A 90 7.90 10.33 5.35
N PRO A 91 8.18 11.39 4.56
CA PRO A 91 7.83 12.75 4.95
C PRO A 91 6.32 12.95 5.08
N ARG A 92 5.88 13.65 6.10
CA ARG A 92 4.45 13.90 6.38
C ARG A 92 3.74 14.70 5.29
N PHE A 93 4.48 15.51 4.50
CA PHE A 93 3.92 16.23 3.36
C PHE A 93 3.60 15.30 2.19
N PHE A 94 4.29 14.17 2.06
CA PHE A 94 4.07 13.19 1.00
C PHE A 94 2.90 12.26 1.30
N ARG A 95 2.83 11.74 2.53
CA ARG A 95 1.72 10.88 3.01
C ARG A 95 1.38 11.20 4.46
N LYS A 96 0.15 11.63 4.67
CA LYS A 96 -0.38 11.91 6.00
C LYS A 96 -1.18 10.71 6.49
N GLY A 97 -0.78 10.14 7.62
CA GLY A 97 -1.58 9.14 8.33
C GLY A 97 -2.81 9.80 8.98
N TRP A 98 -3.73 8.96 9.44
CA TRP A 98 -4.90 9.40 10.19
C TRP A 98 -5.18 8.43 11.34
N SER A 99 -5.89 8.88 12.34
CA SER A 99 -6.39 8.07 13.45
C SER A 99 -7.87 8.38 13.68
N LEU A 100 -8.65 7.38 14.03
CA LEU A 100 -10.07 7.49 14.29
C LEU A 100 -10.42 6.64 15.52
N PRO A 101 -10.82 7.25 16.65
CA PRO A 101 -11.33 6.53 17.80
C PRO A 101 -12.58 5.73 17.45
N TRP A 102 -12.72 4.54 18.01
CA TRP A 102 -13.91 3.70 17.76
C TRP A 102 -15.20 4.40 18.19
N THR A 103 -15.15 5.21 19.23
CA THR A 103 -16.29 6.01 19.72
C THR A 103 -16.77 7.06 18.72
N ASP A 104 -15.89 7.51 17.83
CA ASP A 104 -16.19 8.52 16.81
C ASP A 104 -16.63 7.93 15.48
N VAL A 105 -16.53 6.61 15.31
CA VAL A 105 -17.06 5.93 14.12
C VAL A 105 -18.59 6.01 14.15
N LYS A 106 -19.16 6.61 13.12
CA LYS A 106 -20.61 6.71 12.94
C LYS A 106 -21.15 5.61 12.05
N ASP A 107 -20.45 5.34 10.95
CA ASP A 107 -20.93 4.44 9.89
C ASP A 107 -19.76 4.02 8.98
N LEU A 108 -19.96 2.94 8.23
CA LEU A 108 -19.04 2.48 7.20
C LEU A 108 -19.78 2.48 5.84
N LYS A 109 -19.45 3.43 4.97
CA LYS A 109 -20.15 3.60 3.69
C LYS A 109 -19.34 3.09 2.52
N MET A 110 -20.02 2.33 1.67
CA MET A 110 -19.52 1.89 0.37
C MET A 110 -19.68 3.01 -0.66
N ARG A 111 -18.66 3.18 -1.53
CA ARG A 111 -18.72 4.00 -2.73
C ARG A 111 -18.11 3.27 -3.91
N THR A 112 -18.71 3.46 -5.07
CA THR A 112 -18.16 2.96 -6.33
C THR A 112 -17.18 3.98 -6.89
N THR A 113 -15.99 3.53 -7.30
CA THR A 113 -15.04 4.36 -8.04
C THR A 113 -15.47 4.51 -9.49
N GLY A 114 -14.96 5.53 -10.19
CA GLY A 114 -15.24 5.74 -11.61
C GLY A 114 -14.85 4.57 -12.54
N GLN A 115 -14.05 3.64 -12.05
CA GLN A 115 -13.65 2.42 -12.77
C GLN A 115 -14.43 1.16 -12.32
N GLY A 116 -15.54 1.32 -11.59
CA GLY A 116 -16.38 0.22 -11.11
C GLY A 116 -15.83 -0.51 -9.87
N GLY A 117 -14.70 -0.09 -9.29
CA GLY A 117 -14.18 -0.64 -8.04
C GLY A 117 -15.00 -0.18 -6.83
N LEU A 118 -15.11 -1.05 -5.81
CA LEU A 118 -15.77 -0.71 -4.56
C LEU A 118 -14.72 -0.24 -3.54
N VAL A 119 -15.00 0.85 -2.86
CA VAL A 119 -14.19 1.39 -1.76
C VAL A 119 -15.08 1.71 -0.57
N TYR A 120 -14.54 1.57 0.64
CA TYR A 120 -15.29 1.81 1.88
C TYR A 120 -14.65 2.94 2.67
N TYR A 121 -15.49 3.75 3.28
CA TYR A 121 -15.08 4.89 4.08
C TYR A 121 -15.72 4.81 5.46
N PHE A 122 -14.91 4.96 6.50
CA PHE A 122 -15.42 5.30 7.81
C PHE A 122 -15.95 6.73 7.80
N LEU A 123 -17.16 6.92 8.27
CA LEU A 123 -17.70 8.24 8.55
C LEU A 123 -17.56 8.52 10.04
N SER A 124 -16.89 9.60 10.37
CA SER A 124 -16.81 10.12 11.73
C SER A 124 -18.10 10.84 12.11
N LYS A 125 -18.40 10.92 13.40
CA LYS A 125 -19.47 11.78 13.96
C LYS A 125 -19.28 13.26 13.60
N SER A 126 -18.03 13.70 13.39
CA SER A 126 -17.70 15.05 12.90
C SER A 126 -17.97 15.27 11.40
N GLY A 127 -18.42 14.24 10.67
CA GLY A 127 -18.68 14.31 9.21
C GLY A 127 -17.45 14.07 8.33
N GLN A 128 -16.28 13.80 8.90
CA GLN A 128 -15.09 13.47 8.14
C GLN A 128 -15.17 12.02 7.64
N ALA A 129 -14.61 11.79 6.44
CA ALA A 129 -14.54 10.46 5.82
C ALA A 129 -13.10 9.97 5.75
N TYR A 130 -12.86 8.73 6.21
CA TYR A 130 -11.56 8.08 6.21
C TYR A 130 -11.62 6.81 5.40
N LEU A 131 -10.71 6.67 4.41
CA LEU A 131 -10.66 5.50 3.54
C LEU A 131 -10.24 4.26 4.32
N LEU A 132 -11.02 3.17 4.22
CA LEU A 132 -10.65 1.86 4.76
C LEU A 132 -9.51 1.26 3.92
N PRO A 133 -8.35 0.92 4.51
CA PRO A 133 -7.24 0.30 3.76
C PRO A 133 -7.59 -1.12 3.33
N MET A 134 -7.79 -1.35 2.04
CA MET A 134 -8.26 -2.63 1.50
C MET A 134 -7.15 -3.54 0.95
N ARG A 135 -5.89 -3.06 0.88
CA ARG A 135 -4.75 -3.77 0.29
C ARG A 135 -3.85 -4.45 1.31
N VAL A 136 -4.33 -4.61 2.54
CA VAL A 136 -3.56 -5.20 3.64
C VAL A 136 -3.66 -6.72 3.66
N VAL A 137 -2.61 -7.37 4.14
CA VAL A 137 -2.63 -8.81 4.46
C VAL A 137 -3.58 -9.01 5.64
N GLY A 138 -4.40 -10.05 5.59
CA GLY A 138 -5.36 -10.33 6.65
C GLY A 138 -6.57 -9.38 6.65
N PHE A 139 -6.94 -8.81 5.50
CA PHE A 139 -8.07 -7.90 5.37
C PHE A 139 -9.36 -8.42 6.03
N ALA A 140 -9.70 -9.70 5.83
CA ALA A 140 -10.88 -10.32 6.45
C ALA A 140 -10.78 -10.33 7.99
N GLN A 141 -9.58 -10.51 8.56
CA GLN A 141 -9.36 -10.42 10.01
C GLN A 141 -9.51 -8.98 10.50
N MET A 142 -8.94 -8.02 9.77
CA MET A 142 -9.09 -6.60 10.07
C MET A 142 -10.56 -6.17 10.10
N VAL A 143 -11.34 -6.58 9.07
CA VAL A 143 -12.77 -6.25 8.99
C VAL A 143 -13.57 -6.87 10.14
N ARG A 144 -13.28 -8.12 10.52
CA ARG A 144 -13.91 -8.75 11.71
C ARG A 144 -13.61 -7.99 13.02
N GLN A 145 -12.36 -7.49 13.18
CA GLN A 145 -12.02 -6.66 14.34
C GLN A 145 -12.77 -5.33 14.32
N VAL A 146 -12.89 -4.69 13.15
CA VAL A 146 -13.69 -3.47 12.97
C VAL A 146 -15.15 -3.72 13.38
N GLN A 147 -15.75 -4.82 12.91
CA GLN A 147 -17.12 -5.20 13.29
C GLN A 147 -17.25 -5.41 14.81
N ALA A 148 -16.32 -6.14 15.41
CA ALA A 148 -16.33 -6.39 16.86
C ALA A 148 -16.23 -5.10 17.68
N LYS A 149 -15.46 -4.10 17.22
CA LYS A 149 -15.25 -2.83 17.92
C LYS A 149 -16.35 -1.80 17.68
N THR A 150 -17.00 -1.82 16.51
CA THR A 150 -17.99 -0.80 16.13
C THR A 150 -19.44 -1.30 16.16
N GLY A 151 -19.65 -2.62 16.11
CA GLY A 151 -20.99 -3.23 15.93
C GLY A 151 -21.60 -3.04 14.55
N ILE A 152 -20.86 -2.42 13.60
CA ILE A 152 -21.36 -2.18 12.23
C ILE A 152 -21.31 -3.49 11.45
N ASP A 153 -22.38 -3.82 10.72
CA ASP A 153 -22.39 -4.97 9.83
C ASP A 153 -21.37 -4.80 8.70
N THR A 154 -20.47 -5.76 8.59
CA THR A 154 -19.40 -5.77 7.57
C THR A 154 -19.49 -6.95 6.61
N THR A 155 -20.63 -7.64 6.57
CA THR A 155 -20.85 -8.87 5.78
C THR A 155 -20.61 -8.64 4.28
N ASP A 156 -20.95 -7.45 3.78
CA ASP A 156 -20.80 -7.08 2.37
C ASP A 156 -19.42 -6.53 2.02
N ILE A 157 -18.50 -6.41 2.98
CA ILE A 157 -17.19 -5.83 2.73
C ILE A 157 -16.26 -6.88 2.12
N ARG A 158 -15.87 -6.62 0.88
CA ARG A 158 -14.95 -7.49 0.12
C ARG A 158 -13.63 -6.78 -0.14
N PRO A 159 -12.49 -7.52 -0.24
CA PRO A 159 -11.22 -6.93 -0.63
C PRO A 159 -11.31 -6.34 -2.03
N LEU A 160 -10.59 -5.22 -2.26
CA LEU A 160 -10.59 -4.49 -3.53
C LEU A 160 -10.17 -5.34 -4.71
N SER A 161 -9.25 -6.27 -4.51
CA SER A 161 -8.74 -7.15 -5.56
C SER A 161 -8.29 -8.48 -4.97
N GLN A 162 -8.50 -9.53 -5.75
CA GLN A 162 -8.06 -10.87 -5.36
C GLN A 162 -6.55 -11.05 -5.59
N PRO A 163 -5.83 -11.81 -4.76
CA PRO A 163 -4.37 -12.00 -4.89
C PRO A 163 -3.92 -12.52 -6.26
N TRP A 164 -4.73 -13.37 -6.91
CA TRP A 164 -4.41 -13.95 -8.22
C TRP A 164 -4.30 -12.88 -9.33
N MET A 165 -5.02 -11.75 -9.23
CA MET A 165 -4.91 -10.65 -10.18
C MET A 165 -3.49 -10.05 -10.16
N TYR A 166 -2.90 -9.93 -8.98
CA TYR A 166 -1.50 -9.46 -8.86
C TYR A 166 -0.49 -10.49 -9.34
N LEU A 167 -0.78 -11.79 -9.23
CA LEU A 167 0.08 -12.84 -9.82
C LEU A 167 0.08 -12.77 -11.35
N ILE A 168 -1.08 -12.61 -11.96
CA ILE A 168 -1.17 -12.40 -13.41
C ILE A 168 -0.44 -11.13 -13.84
N LEU A 169 -0.68 -10.01 -13.12
CA LEU A 169 0.01 -8.76 -13.40
C LEU A 169 1.53 -8.90 -13.26
N LEU A 170 2.01 -9.64 -12.26
CA LEU A 170 3.43 -9.93 -12.08
C LEU A 170 3.97 -10.76 -13.25
N GLY A 171 3.24 -11.78 -13.71
CA GLY A 171 3.61 -12.59 -14.86
C GLY A 171 3.79 -11.74 -16.13
N PHE A 172 2.81 -10.87 -16.43
CA PHE A 172 2.93 -9.94 -17.56
C PHE A 172 4.07 -8.93 -17.38
N THR A 173 4.29 -8.46 -16.16
CA THR A 173 5.40 -7.55 -15.84
C THR A 173 6.75 -8.21 -16.11
N LEU A 174 6.94 -9.46 -15.70
CA LEU A 174 8.15 -10.21 -15.95
C LEU A 174 8.35 -10.48 -17.45
N LEU A 175 7.28 -10.82 -18.17
CA LEU A 175 7.35 -10.98 -19.63
C LEU A 175 7.79 -9.66 -20.31
N LEU A 176 7.19 -8.55 -19.93
CA LEU A 176 7.55 -7.24 -20.47
C LEU A 176 9.01 -6.90 -20.14
N PHE A 177 9.46 -7.18 -18.92
CA PHE A 177 10.86 -6.97 -18.52
C PHE A 177 11.85 -7.78 -19.38
N LEU A 178 11.50 -9.02 -19.70
CA LEU A 178 12.32 -9.85 -20.61
C LEU A 178 12.40 -9.26 -22.01
N VAL A 179 11.28 -8.75 -22.53
CA VAL A 179 11.23 -8.08 -23.84
C VAL A 179 12.09 -6.80 -23.83
N ASP A 180 11.98 -5.98 -22.78
CA ASP A 180 12.78 -4.77 -22.62
C ASP A 180 14.28 -5.11 -22.56
N ALA A 181 14.66 -6.08 -21.73
CA ALA A 181 16.04 -6.53 -21.60
C ALA A 181 16.59 -7.02 -22.95
N TRP A 182 15.84 -7.85 -23.68
CA TRP A 182 16.22 -8.33 -24.99
C TRP A 182 16.39 -7.19 -26.00
N THR A 183 15.46 -6.24 -26.02
CA THR A 183 15.50 -5.07 -26.91
C THR A 183 16.71 -4.18 -26.62
N ILE A 184 16.99 -3.90 -25.35
CA ILE A 184 18.13 -3.08 -24.93
C ILE A 184 19.44 -3.77 -25.29
N LEU A 185 19.60 -5.06 -24.99
CA LEU A 185 20.80 -5.85 -25.32
C LEU A 185 21.03 -5.87 -26.82
N THR A 186 19.99 -6.06 -27.63
CA THR A 186 20.07 -6.03 -29.08
C THR A 186 20.51 -4.66 -29.62
N ALA A 187 19.95 -3.57 -29.06
CA ALA A 187 20.31 -2.21 -29.42
C ALA A 187 21.78 -1.89 -29.06
N MET A 188 22.26 -2.39 -27.91
CA MET A 188 23.67 -2.28 -27.50
C MET A 188 24.60 -3.06 -28.46
N SER A 189 24.24 -4.29 -28.82
CA SER A 189 25.04 -5.11 -29.76
C SER A 189 25.14 -4.51 -31.18
N LEU A 190 24.14 -3.73 -31.57
CA LEU A 190 24.14 -3.00 -32.86
C LEU A 190 24.83 -1.62 -32.77
N GLY A 191 25.46 -1.27 -31.65
CA GLY A 191 26.17 0.00 -31.46
C GLY A 191 25.28 1.23 -31.48
N LYS A 192 23.95 1.06 -31.22
CA LYS A 192 22.98 2.16 -31.15
C LYS A 192 22.90 2.79 -29.79
N LEU A 193 23.45 2.15 -28.76
CA LEU A 193 23.54 2.62 -27.39
C LEU A 193 24.98 2.58 -26.92
N THR A 194 25.50 3.67 -26.38
CA THR A 194 26.84 3.80 -25.78
C THR A 194 26.74 3.96 -24.28
#